data_8c0abe46237746f1a83b928d863bca5c
#
_entry.id   8c0abe46237746f1a83b928d863bca5c
#
_cell.length_a   1.000
_cell.length_b   1.000
_cell.length_c   1.000
_cell.angle_alpha   90.00
_cell.angle_beta   90.00
_cell.angle_gamma   90.00
#
_symmetry.space_group_name_H-M   'P 1'
#
loop_
_entity.id
_entity.type
_entity.pdbx_description
1 polymer ?
#
loop_
_entity_poly.entity_id
_entity_poly.type
_entity_poly.pdbx_seq_one_letter_code
_entity_poly.pdbx_strand_id
1 'polypeptide(L)'
;MPHPSQPPPRLLVADQVAGRISLLDLPDGGEVAALDHRHLAEHAGFLALPDGLAACVDDRAGELLLLDPYGPDAGRPLVRRRIPVAVPAEHLAAAPGGRRLAVTTGLGRNEEPWTGLLTAVDLEAPDGAVAVRVRGRVGEPGVTVTGGPSPLVVLRHREPGELLVHRHEDLMAAPPSCPPLEPVQRVGLPDADGHGDAYDPVTGRVFAAAGSGVHRVRHDGEGVAPEAPLPWAADGRTGGRGYYLRLDPVRRTLWSCVRGGPSAPGRWPEWTNDAWWHRLDTGATGRLELGPGLVFRLAVTARHIAYTRVHPDGDELILLAAPTAPGARPHIAARLPLPAMAGAPRRGGTPWDGVQRRAVAASPGAGLVAVSRGGHGEVHLFDADRAAPVTTLTLPTPLDDGGHLALITPDDGAHADPAGR
;
A
#
# COMPACT_ATOMS: atom_id res chain seq x y z
N MET A 1 -16.72 34.08 -12.36
CA MET A 1 -17.48 32.83 -12.42
C MET A 1 -17.09 32.02 -11.17
N PRO A 2 -18.02 31.49 -10.40
CA PRO A 2 -17.62 30.57 -9.33
C PRO A 2 -16.86 29.41 -9.96
N HIS A 3 -15.69 29.04 -9.42
CA HIS A 3 -15.02 27.81 -9.79
C HIS A 3 -16.02 26.65 -9.60
N PRO A 4 -16.15 25.73 -10.55
CA PRO A 4 -16.93 24.54 -10.32
C PRO A 4 -16.38 23.90 -9.06
N SER A 5 -17.25 23.67 -8.07
CA SER A 5 -16.86 22.97 -6.82
C SER A 5 -16.30 21.60 -7.23
N GLN A 6 -15.08 21.31 -6.83
CA GLN A 6 -14.52 19.97 -7.02
C GLN A 6 -15.49 18.93 -6.44
N PRO A 7 -15.69 17.81 -7.11
CA PRO A 7 -16.52 16.75 -6.57
C PRO A 7 -15.96 16.27 -5.20
N PRO A 8 -16.84 15.86 -4.28
CA PRO A 8 -16.41 15.41 -2.95
C PRO A 8 -15.51 14.18 -3.05
N PRO A 9 -14.65 13.97 -2.03
CA PRO A 9 -13.89 12.74 -1.92
C PRO A 9 -14.80 11.51 -1.89
N ARG A 10 -14.31 10.39 -2.40
CA ARG A 10 -15.01 9.11 -2.39
C ARG A 10 -14.23 8.03 -1.65
N LEU A 11 -14.97 7.10 -1.05
CA LEU A 11 -14.39 5.97 -0.35
C LEU A 11 -14.77 4.67 -1.05
N LEU A 12 -13.75 3.94 -1.54
CA LEU A 12 -13.87 2.54 -1.92
C LEU A 12 -13.68 1.68 -0.67
N VAL A 13 -14.61 0.76 -0.46
CA VAL A 13 -14.57 -0.21 0.64
C VAL A 13 -14.74 -1.60 0.06
N ALA A 14 -13.78 -2.50 0.32
CA ALA A 14 -13.92 -3.90 -0.04
C ALA A 14 -14.01 -4.76 1.22
N ASP A 15 -15.08 -5.55 1.28
CA ASP A 15 -15.21 -6.69 2.17
C ASP A 15 -14.85 -7.94 1.36
N GLN A 16 -13.60 -8.41 1.49
CA GLN A 16 -13.13 -9.56 0.72
C GLN A 16 -13.81 -10.87 1.14
N VAL A 17 -14.25 -10.98 2.41
CA VAL A 17 -14.92 -12.16 2.91
C VAL A 17 -16.35 -12.25 2.37
N ALA A 18 -17.08 -11.14 2.42
CA ALA A 18 -18.42 -11.07 1.84
C ALA A 18 -18.42 -10.98 0.30
N GLY A 19 -17.29 -10.65 -0.30
CA GLY A 19 -17.17 -10.53 -1.75
C GLY A 19 -17.85 -9.27 -2.30
N ARG A 20 -17.76 -8.13 -1.60
CA ARG A 20 -18.42 -6.88 -1.99
C ARG A 20 -17.42 -5.71 -2.03
N ILE A 21 -17.51 -4.91 -3.09
CA ILE A 21 -16.83 -3.61 -3.19
C ILE A 21 -17.92 -2.54 -3.26
N SER A 22 -17.95 -1.62 -2.30
CA SER A 22 -18.85 -0.47 -2.26
C SER A 22 -18.10 0.82 -2.55
N LEU A 23 -18.73 1.73 -3.28
CA LEU A 23 -18.30 3.11 -3.49
C LEU A 23 -19.23 4.04 -2.73
N LEU A 24 -18.69 4.83 -1.82
CA LEU A 24 -19.44 5.73 -0.94
C LEU A 24 -19.07 7.18 -1.19
N ASP A 25 -20.06 8.07 -1.17
CA ASP A 25 -19.85 9.51 -1.11
C ASP A 25 -19.42 9.93 0.31
N LEU A 26 -18.54 10.91 0.41
CA LEU A 26 -18.10 11.46 1.68
C LEU A 26 -18.53 12.93 1.84
N PRO A 27 -18.88 13.36 3.06
CA PRO A 27 -18.84 12.60 4.31
C PRO A 27 -20.11 11.78 4.61
N ASP A 28 -21.16 11.87 3.80
CA ASP A 28 -22.51 11.40 4.14
C ASP A 28 -22.66 9.88 4.09
N GLY A 29 -21.78 9.17 3.37
CA GLY A 29 -21.75 7.71 3.31
C GLY A 29 -22.82 7.10 2.41
N GLY A 30 -23.49 7.88 1.57
CA GLY A 30 -24.41 7.36 0.57
C GLY A 30 -23.69 6.39 -0.39
N GLU A 31 -24.25 5.17 -0.56
CA GLU A 31 -23.71 4.23 -1.54
C GLU A 31 -24.03 4.70 -2.97
N VAL A 32 -22.98 5.03 -3.73
CA VAL A 32 -23.06 5.48 -5.13
C VAL A 32 -23.13 4.29 -6.07
N ALA A 33 -22.35 3.26 -5.79
CA ALA A 33 -22.30 2.03 -6.58
C ALA A 33 -21.78 0.87 -5.72
N ALA A 34 -22.10 -0.35 -6.12
CA ALA A 34 -21.54 -1.56 -5.52
C ALA A 34 -21.25 -2.62 -6.57
N LEU A 35 -20.28 -3.48 -6.28
CA LEU A 35 -19.93 -4.66 -7.04
C LEU A 35 -20.01 -5.86 -6.13
N ASP A 36 -20.96 -6.74 -6.37
CA ASP A 36 -21.12 -7.99 -5.63
C ASP A 36 -20.35 -9.14 -6.30
N HIS A 37 -20.09 -10.19 -5.52
CA HIS A 37 -19.39 -11.40 -5.95
C HIS A 37 -17.95 -11.12 -6.44
N ARG A 38 -17.26 -10.16 -5.81
CA ARG A 38 -15.88 -9.77 -6.10
C ARG A 38 -14.98 -10.07 -4.92
N HIS A 39 -13.94 -10.84 -5.16
CA HIS A 39 -12.93 -11.16 -4.16
C HIS A 39 -11.68 -10.33 -4.41
N LEU A 40 -11.59 -9.19 -3.72
CA LEU A 40 -10.39 -8.35 -3.78
C LEU A 40 -9.20 -9.12 -3.21
N ALA A 41 -8.10 -9.17 -3.96
CA ALA A 41 -6.85 -9.79 -3.52
C ALA A 41 -6.35 -9.11 -2.23
N GLU A 42 -6.16 -9.91 -1.16
CA GLU A 42 -5.92 -9.39 0.19
C GLU A 42 -4.65 -8.54 0.27
N HIS A 43 -3.54 -9.02 -0.29
CA HIS A 43 -2.29 -8.29 -0.22
C HIS A 43 -2.19 -7.16 -1.25
N ALA A 44 -2.76 -7.32 -2.45
CA ALA A 44 -2.76 -6.27 -3.47
C ALA A 44 -3.59 -5.05 -3.07
N GLY A 45 -4.76 -5.25 -2.45
CA GLY A 45 -5.65 -4.18 -2.02
C GLY A 45 -6.11 -3.27 -3.16
N PHE A 46 -6.39 -2.01 -2.84
CA PHE A 46 -6.63 -0.96 -3.83
C PHE A 46 -5.37 -0.18 -4.13
N LEU A 47 -5.14 0.13 -5.39
CA LEU A 47 -4.11 1.03 -5.89
C LEU A 47 -4.76 2.29 -6.46
N ALA A 48 -4.49 3.45 -5.86
CA ALA A 48 -4.89 4.73 -6.44
C ALA A 48 -4.05 5.01 -7.70
N LEU A 49 -4.73 5.49 -8.75
CA LEU A 49 -4.14 5.82 -10.04
C LEU A 49 -4.37 7.31 -10.36
N PRO A 50 -3.63 7.87 -11.34
CA PRO A 50 -3.90 9.21 -11.84
C PRO A 50 -5.37 9.43 -12.25
N ASP A 51 -5.76 10.70 -12.30
CA ASP A 51 -7.09 11.15 -12.73
C ASP A 51 -8.25 10.62 -11.87
N GLY A 52 -8.00 10.39 -10.58
CA GLY A 52 -8.99 9.89 -9.63
C GLY A 52 -9.45 8.47 -9.90
N LEU A 53 -8.68 7.71 -10.66
CA LEU A 53 -8.94 6.29 -10.91
C LEU A 53 -8.39 5.42 -9.78
N ALA A 54 -8.84 4.17 -9.74
CA ALA A 54 -8.27 3.15 -8.87
C ALA A 54 -8.17 1.80 -9.61
N ALA A 55 -7.29 0.93 -9.13
CA ALA A 55 -7.19 -0.43 -9.60
C ALA A 55 -7.24 -1.41 -8.43
N CYS A 56 -7.75 -2.61 -8.67
CA CYS A 56 -7.68 -3.73 -7.75
C CYS A 56 -7.75 -5.05 -8.52
N VAL A 57 -7.33 -6.15 -7.90
CA VAL A 57 -7.45 -7.48 -8.50
C VAL A 57 -8.60 -8.23 -7.86
N ASP A 58 -9.48 -8.80 -8.69
CA ASP A 58 -10.48 -9.79 -8.30
C ASP A 58 -9.88 -11.19 -8.47
N ASP A 59 -9.44 -11.78 -7.36
CA ASP A 59 -8.79 -13.10 -7.37
C ASP A 59 -9.71 -14.22 -7.86
N ARG A 60 -11.01 -14.09 -7.63
CA ARG A 60 -11.98 -15.09 -8.07
C ARG A 60 -12.21 -15.06 -9.58
N ALA A 61 -12.25 -13.87 -10.15
CA ALA A 61 -12.45 -13.71 -11.59
C ALA A 61 -11.14 -13.80 -12.38
N GLY A 62 -9.97 -13.63 -11.73
CA GLY A 62 -8.68 -13.52 -12.43
C GLY A 62 -8.58 -12.23 -13.23
N GLU A 63 -9.11 -11.13 -12.71
CA GLU A 63 -9.21 -9.86 -13.41
C GLU A 63 -8.63 -8.70 -12.61
N LEU A 64 -7.81 -7.87 -13.25
CA LEU A 64 -7.54 -6.52 -12.81
C LEU A 64 -8.73 -5.63 -13.19
N LEU A 65 -9.35 -5.00 -12.21
CA LEU A 65 -10.42 -4.04 -12.40
C LEU A 65 -9.86 -2.62 -12.38
N LEU A 66 -10.05 -1.87 -13.46
CA LEU A 66 -9.85 -0.43 -13.47
C LEU A 66 -11.15 0.24 -13.09
N LEU A 67 -11.15 0.93 -11.96
CA LEU A 67 -12.32 1.59 -11.37
C LEU A 67 -12.28 3.09 -11.67
N ASP A 68 -13.44 3.65 -12.01
CA ASP A 68 -13.68 5.09 -12.16
C ASP A 68 -14.68 5.54 -11.08
N PRO A 69 -14.19 5.95 -9.88
CA PRO A 69 -15.07 6.36 -8.78
C PRO A 69 -16.02 7.51 -9.12
N TYR A 70 -15.67 8.35 -10.10
CA TYR A 70 -16.49 9.48 -10.55
C TYR A 70 -17.29 9.17 -11.83
N GLY A 71 -17.10 7.97 -12.40
CA GLY A 71 -17.86 7.49 -13.56
C GLY A 71 -19.38 7.50 -13.37
N PRO A 72 -19.93 7.01 -12.24
CA PRO A 72 -21.36 6.97 -11.99
C PRO A 72 -22.07 8.33 -12.09
N ASP A 73 -21.42 9.43 -11.65
CA ASP A 73 -21.98 10.78 -11.77
C ASP A 73 -22.16 11.22 -13.22
N ALA A 74 -21.31 10.71 -14.10
CA ALA A 74 -21.38 10.96 -15.54
C ALA A 74 -22.19 9.89 -16.29
N GLY A 75 -22.95 9.05 -15.57
CA GLY A 75 -23.72 7.96 -16.16
C GLY A 75 -22.89 6.80 -16.72
N ARG A 76 -21.63 6.70 -16.31
CA ARG A 76 -20.72 5.62 -16.71
C ARG A 76 -20.62 4.56 -15.60
N PRO A 77 -20.29 3.29 -15.91
CA PRO A 77 -20.14 2.25 -14.89
C PRO A 77 -18.91 2.50 -14.03
N LEU A 78 -18.94 2.05 -12.75
CA LEU A 78 -17.79 2.06 -11.85
C LEU A 78 -16.60 1.30 -12.43
N VAL A 79 -16.83 0.13 -13.03
CA VAL A 79 -15.76 -0.65 -13.69
C VAL A 79 -15.58 -0.13 -15.11
N ARG A 80 -14.48 0.59 -15.35
CA ARG A 80 -14.12 1.14 -16.65
C ARG A 80 -13.52 0.08 -17.58
N ARG A 81 -12.69 -0.84 -17.03
CA ARG A 81 -12.02 -1.91 -17.80
C ARG A 81 -11.79 -3.12 -16.93
N ARG A 82 -11.80 -4.29 -17.56
CA ARG A 82 -11.43 -5.58 -16.98
C ARG A 82 -10.28 -6.14 -17.79
N ILE A 83 -9.23 -6.60 -17.14
CA ILE A 83 -8.02 -7.10 -17.78
C ILE A 83 -7.66 -8.43 -17.13
N PRO A 84 -7.57 -9.53 -17.89
CA PRO A 84 -7.16 -10.81 -17.33
C PRO A 84 -5.76 -10.75 -16.73
N VAL A 85 -5.58 -11.29 -15.52
CA VAL A 85 -4.30 -11.36 -14.83
C VAL A 85 -4.12 -12.71 -14.14
N ALA A 86 -2.87 -13.07 -13.86
CA ALA A 86 -2.58 -14.26 -13.06
C ALA A 86 -2.98 -14.05 -11.60
N VAL A 87 -3.58 -15.08 -11.01
CA VAL A 87 -4.05 -15.09 -9.61
C VAL A 87 -3.61 -16.38 -8.89
N PRO A 88 -3.60 -16.42 -7.54
CA PRO A 88 -3.94 -15.33 -6.61
C PRO A 88 -2.91 -14.21 -6.67
N ALA A 89 -3.38 -12.97 -6.69
CA ALA A 89 -2.52 -11.81 -6.75
C ALA A 89 -1.94 -11.49 -5.38
N GLU A 90 -0.62 -11.28 -5.35
CA GLU A 90 0.08 -10.90 -4.11
C GLU A 90 0.26 -9.40 -4.03
N HIS A 91 0.76 -8.79 -5.12
CA HIS A 91 1.02 -7.36 -5.16
C HIS A 91 0.65 -6.74 -6.49
N LEU A 92 0.24 -5.47 -6.43
CA LEU A 92 -0.12 -4.64 -7.57
C LEU A 92 0.63 -3.31 -7.48
N ALA A 93 1.30 -2.90 -8.55
CA ALA A 93 1.95 -1.60 -8.65
C ALA A 93 1.73 -0.96 -10.03
N ALA A 94 1.86 0.37 -10.08
CA ALA A 94 1.80 1.14 -11.31
C ALA A 94 3.01 2.08 -11.45
N ALA A 95 3.41 2.35 -12.67
CA ALA A 95 4.28 3.47 -12.98
C ALA A 95 3.57 4.79 -12.63
N PRO A 96 4.31 5.88 -12.33
CA PRO A 96 3.71 7.15 -11.90
C PRO A 96 2.62 7.72 -12.82
N GLY A 97 2.70 7.44 -14.13
CA GLY A 97 1.66 7.82 -15.09
C GLY A 97 0.41 6.92 -15.09
N GLY A 98 0.35 5.88 -14.25
CA GLY A 98 -0.80 4.97 -14.15
C GLY A 98 -1.05 4.07 -15.36
N ARG A 99 -0.31 4.25 -16.46
CA ARG A 99 -0.52 3.51 -17.70
C ARG A 99 0.02 2.08 -17.65
N ARG A 100 1.18 1.88 -17.05
CA ARG A 100 1.87 0.60 -16.98
C ARG A 100 1.81 0.06 -15.57
N LEU A 101 1.32 -1.18 -15.43
CA LEU A 101 1.15 -1.82 -14.15
C LEU A 101 1.85 -3.19 -14.15
N ALA A 102 2.00 -3.74 -12.95
CA ALA A 102 2.48 -5.10 -12.75
C ALA A 102 1.72 -5.76 -11.59
N VAL A 103 1.37 -7.03 -11.78
CA VAL A 103 0.70 -7.88 -10.77
C VAL A 103 1.57 -9.11 -10.54
N THR A 104 1.97 -9.34 -9.29
CA THR A 104 2.69 -10.56 -8.90
C THR A 104 1.74 -11.60 -8.32
N THR A 105 2.13 -12.88 -8.35
CA THR A 105 1.42 -13.95 -7.65
C THR A 105 2.23 -14.45 -6.46
N GLY A 106 1.55 -14.84 -5.39
CA GLY A 106 2.15 -15.43 -4.19
C GLY A 106 2.47 -16.93 -4.31
N LEU A 107 2.32 -17.53 -5.47
CA LEU A 107 2.43 -18.99 -5.69
C LEU A 107 3.86 -19.52 -5.73
N GLY A 108 4.87 -18.72 -5.45
CA GLY A 108 6.26 -19.18 -5.40
C GLY A 108 6.42 -20.40 -4.50
N ARG A 109 6.94 -21.52 -5.07
CA ARG A 109 7.28 -22.71 -4.30
C ARG A 109 8.70 -22.64 -3.79
N ASN A 110 8.94 -23.26 -2.65
CA ASN A 110 10.28 -23.41 -2.06
C ASN A 110 11.15 -24.44 -2.77
N GLU A 111 10.78 -24.89 -3.98
CA GLU A 111 11.44 -25.91 -4.76
C GLU A 111 12.09 -25.30 -6.00
N GLU A 112 13.33 -25.67 -6.27
CA GLU A 112 14.04 -25.24 -7.47
C GLU A 112 13.45 -25.90 -8.75
N PRO A 113 13.32 -25.14 -9.84
CA PRO A 113 13.54 -23.71 -9.95
C PRO A 113 12.35 -22.92 -9.37
N TRP A 114 12.62 -22.00 -8.45
CA TRP A 114 11.57 -21.14 -7.90
C TRP A 114 11.00 -20.22 -8.98
N THR A 115 9.72 -20.33 -9.20
CA THR A 115 9.04 -19.55 -10.23
C THR A 115 7.69 -19.05 -9.74
N GLY A 116 7.32 -17.86 -10.17
CA GLY A 116 6.01 -17.27 -9.99
C GLY A 116 5.49 -16.72 -11.32
N LEU A 117 4.26 -16.26 -11.34
CA LEU A 117 3.71 -15.53 -12.47
C LEU A 117 3.77 -14.02 -12.19
N LEU A 118 4.19 -13.27 -13.18
CA LEU A 118 4.18 -11.81 -13.21
C LEU A 118 3.33 -11.38 -14.40
N THR A 119 2.27 -10.63 -14.16
CA THR A 119 1.48 -10.04 -15.24
C THR A 119 1.93 -8.60 -15.44
N ALA A 120 2.49 -8.29 -16.59
CA ALA A 120 2.72 -6.92 -17.03
C ALA A 120 1.48 -6.40 -17.75
N VAL A 121 1.10 -5.15 -17.48
CA VAL A 121 -0.09 -4.51 -18.05
C VAL A 121 0.30 -3.18 -18.68
N ASP A 122 -0.12 -2.96 -19.92
CA ASP A 122 -0.11 -1.64 -20.56
C ASP A 122 -1.55 -1.26 -20.94
N LEU A 123 -2.10 -0.23 -20.31
CA LEU A 123 -3.48 0.19 -20.52
C LEU A 123 -3.77 0.72 -21.93
N GLU A 124 -2.73 1.06 -22.70
CA GLU A 124 -2.87 1.52 -24.10
C GLU A 124 -2.63 0.39 -25.12
N ALA A 125 -2.07 -0.75 -24.68
CA ALA A 125 -1.88 -1.88 -25.59
C ALA A 125 -3.22 -2.58 -25.92
N PRO A 126 -3.42 -3.05 -27.16
CA PRO A 126 -4.65 -3.73 -27.56
C PRO A 126 -4.96 -4.94 -26.70
N ASP A 127 -3.97 -5.79 -26.45
CA ASP A 127 -4.11 -7.02 -25.65
C ASP A 127 -4.07 -6.74 -24.15
N GLY A 128 -3.62 -5.56 -23.74
CA GLY A 128 -3.69 -5.02 -22.38
C GLY A 128 -2.75 -5.67 -21.37
N ALA A 129 -2.54 -6.99 -21.39
CA ALA A 129 -1.73 -7.68 -20.39
C ALA A 129 -1.06 -8.96 -20.93
N VAL A 130 0.12 -9.25 -20.39
CA VAL A 130 0.85 -10.50 -20.64
C VAL A 130 1.28 -11.11 -19.31
N ALA A 131 0.88 -12.35 -19.05
CA ALA A 131 1.34 -13.11 -17.90
C ALA A 131 2.57 -13.94 -18.28
N VAL A 132 3.65 -13.73 -17.56
CA VAL A 132 4.96 -14.35 -17.83
C VAL A 132 5.41 -15.13 -16.60
N ARG A 133 5.99 -16.32 -16.83
CA ARG A 133 6.70 -17.01 -15.78
C ARG A 133 8.05 -16.31 -15.56
N VAL A 134 8.33 -15.94 -14.33
CA VAL A 134 9.60 -15.33 -13.93
C VAL A 134 10.26 -16.17 -12.84
N ARG A 135 11.57 -16.05 -12.69
CA ARG A 135 12.22 -16.57 -11.51
C ARG A 135 11.70 -15.79 -10.30
N GLY A 136 11.35 -16.52 -9.28
CA GLY A 136 10.93 -16.01 -7.99
C GLY A 136 11.79 -16.57 -6.88
N ARG A 137 11.68 -15.97 -5.71
CA ARG A 137 12.20 -16.47 -4.45
C ARG A 137 11.03 -16.75 -3.52
N VAL A 138 11.31 -17.50 -2.46
CA VAL A 138 10.32 -17.75 -1.44
C VAL A 138 9.90 -16.46 -0.74
N GLY A 139 8.64 -16.36 -0.43
CA GLY A 139 8.04 -15.22 0.24
C GLY A 139 7.27 -14.30 -0.71
N GLU A 140 6.59 -13.35 -0.14
CA GLU A 140 5.73 -12.39 -0.84
C GLU A 140 6.59 -11.48 -1.74
N PRO A 141 6.53 -11.60 -3.07
CA PRO A 141 7.31 -10.75 -3.94
C PRO A 141 6.71 -9.34 -3.98
N GLY A 142 7.36 -8.39 -3.31
CA GLY A 142 7.04 -6.98 -3.50
C GLY A 142 7.25 -6.55 -4.94
N VAL A 143 6.52 -5.55 -5.41
CA VAL A 143 6.66 -5.06 -6.79
C VAL A 143 6.65 -3.55 -6.86
N THR A 144 7.51 -3.00 -7.70
CA THR A 144 7.58 -1.58 -8.04
C THR A 144 7.69 -1.44 -9.55
N VAL A 145 6.97 -0.48 -10.13
CA VAL A 145 7.10 -0.11 -11.55
C VAL A 145 7.67 1.30 -11.64
N THR A 146 8.82 1.44 -12.29
CA THR A 146 9.47 2.76 -12.43
C THR A 146 8.81 3.60 -13.52
N GLY A 147 9.08 4.90 -13.49
CA GLY A 147 8.69 5.82 -14.57
C GLY A 147 9.70 5.89 -15.71
N GLY A 148 9.42 6.78 -16.67
CA GLY A 148 10.31 7.07 -17.79
C GLY A 148 9.97 6.30 -19.07
N PRO A 149 10.79 6.47 -20.12
CA PRO A 149 10.54 5.86 -21.44
C PRO A 149 10.74 4.34 -21.45
N SER A 150 11.66 3.85 -20.63
CA SER A 150 11.96 2.40 -20.47
C SER A 150 11.73 1.97 -19.02
N PRO A 151 10.47 1.82 -18.60
CA PRO A 151 10.16 1.48 -17.21
C PRO A 151 10.61 0.06 -16.86
N LEU A 152 11.07 -0.06 -15.62
CA LEU A 152 11.47 -1.32 -15.02
C LEU A 152 10.38 -1.84 -14.10
N VAL A 153 10.24 -3.15 -14.01
CA VAL A 153 9.51 -3.86 -12.98
C VAL A 153 10.54 -4.46 -12.02
N VAL A 154 10.56 -3.99 -10.79
CA VAL A 154 11.49 -4.43 -9.75
C VAL A 154 10.73 -5.29 -8.76
N LEU A 155 11.10 -6.56 -8.68
CA LEU A 155 10.56 -7.52 -7.73
C LEU A 155 11.46 -7.59 -6.51
N ARG A 156 10.90 -7.43 -5.31
CA ARG A 156 11.62 -7.59 -4.04
C ARG A 156 11.29 -8.94 -3.45
N HIS A 157 12.29 -9.76 -3.22
CA HIS A 157 12.18 -11.05 -2.56
C HIS A 157 12.83 -11.01 -1.17
N ARG A 158 12.28 -11.77 -0.24
CA ARG A 158 12.75 -11.79 1.14
C ARG A 158 13.72 -12.91 1.46
N GLU A 159 13.56 -14.07 0.82
CA GLU A 159 14.32 -15.26 1.20
C GLU A 159 14.86 -16.03 -0.03
N PRO A 160 16.16 -15.96 -0.31
CA PRO A 160 17.11 -14.96 0.17
C PRO A 160 16.78 -13.59 -0.36
N GLY A 161 17.17 -12.52 0.39
CA GLY A 161 16.87 -11.14 0.02
C GLY A 161 17.52 -10.75 -1.31
N GLU A 162 16.71 -10.35 -2.29
CA GLU A 162 17.21 -9.80 -3.56
C GLU A 162 16.16 -8.95 -4.27
N LEU A 163 16.64 -8.07 -5.15
CA LEU A 163 15.81 -7.40 -6.15
C LEU A 163 16.06 -8.05 -7.51
N LEU A 164 14.98 -8.43 -8.18
CA LEU A 164 15.02 -8.89 -9.58
C LEU A 164 14.45 -7.80 -10.46
N VAL A 165 15.21 -7.38 -11.45
CA VAL A 165 14.86 -6.27 -12.35
C VAL A 165 14.50 -6.80 -13.73
N HIS A 166 13.31 -6.45 -14.21
CA HIS A 166 12.84 -6.75 -15.56
C HIS A 166 12.51 -5.45 -16.29
N ARG A 167 12.72 -5.41 -17.62
CA ARG A 167 12.16 -4.33 -18.42
C ARG A 167 10.67 -4.61 -18.67
N HIS A 168 9.83 -3.61 -18.49
CA HIS A 168 8.39 -3.77 -18.72
C HIS A 168 8.10 -4.19 -20.18
N GLU A 169 8.84 -3.67 -21.13
CA GLU A 169 8.72 -4.02 -22.56
C GLU A 169 9.07 -5.47 -22.84
N ASP A 170 10.11 -6.02 -22.19
CA ASP A 170 10.50 -7.43 -22.34
C ASP A 170 9.41 -8.36 -21.80
N LEU A 171 8.77 -7.97 -20.68
CA LEU A 171 7.63 -8.71 -20.13
C LEU A 171 6.44 -8.69 -21.09
N MET A 172 6.12 -7.52 -21.68
CA MET A 172 5.02 -7.41 -22.65
C MET A 172 5.29 -8.15 -23.97
N ALA A 173 6.54 -8.31 -24.36
CA ALA A 173 6.94 -9.01 -25.58
C ALA A 173 7.19 -10.51 -25.35
N ALA A 174 7.23 -10.97 -24.11
CA ALA A 174 7.59 -12.34 -23.79
C ALA A 174 6.51 -13.33 -24.29
N PRO A 175 6.90 -14.44 -24.92
CA PRO A 175 5.95 -15.49 -25.26
C PRO A 175 5.44 -16.17 -23.98
N PRO A 176 4.19 -16.65 -23.94
CA PRO A 176 3.64 -17.40 -22.81
C PRO A 176 4.31 -18.78 -22.70
N SER A 177 5.56 -18.85 -22.26
CA SER A 177 6.37 -20.07 -22.34
C SER A 177 7.19 -20.35 -21.08
N CYS A 178 7.56 -21.61 -20.91
CA CYS A 178 8.69 -22.09 -20.14
C CYS A 178 9.92 -22.17 -21.07
N PRO A 179 11.12 -21.80 -20.61
CA PRO A 179 11.58 -21.53 -19.25
C PRO A 179 11.17 -20.15 -18.70
N PRO A 180 11.35 -19.91 -17.38
CA PRO A 180 11.13 -18.59 -16.79
C PRO A 180 11.96 -17.51 -17.49
N LEU A 181 11.38 -16.32 -17.66
CA LEU A 181 12.11 -15.15 -18.14
C LEU A 181 13.15 -14.73 -17.09
N GLU A 182 14.41 -14.64 -17.51
CA GLU A 182 15.48 -14.18 -16.63
C GLU A 182 15.41 -12.65 -16.43
N PRO A 183 15.69 -12.15 -15.21
CA PRO A 183 15.80 -10.71 -15.00
C PRO A 183 17.00 -10.14 -15.73
N VAL A 184 16.90 -8.90 -16.19
CA VAL A 184 18.05 -8.19 -16.80
C VAL A 184 19.14 -7.87 -15.77
N GLN A 185 18.75 -7.79 -14.47
CA GLN A 185 19.69 -7.55 -13.39
C GLN A 185 19.19 -8.15 -12.07
N ARG A 186 20.15 -8.51 -11.20
CA ARG A 186 19.93 -8.97 -9.82
C ARG A 186 20.73 -8.12 -8.86
N VAL A 187 20.11 -7.70 -7.78
CA VAL A 187 20.78 -6.96 -6.70
C VAL A 187 20.51 -7.67 -5.39
N GLY A 188 21.55 -8.24 -4.77
CA GLY A 188 21.43 -8.89 -3.46
C GLY A 188 21.08 -7.90 -2.36
N LEU A 189 20.18 -8.28 -1.46
CA LEU A 189 19.90 -7.59 -0.22
C LEU A 189 20.57 -8.35 0.94
N PRO A 190 21.18 -7.66 1.92
CA PRO A 190 21.97 -8.32 2.96
C PRO A 190 21.13 -9.14 3.94
N ASP A 191 19.83 -8.90 4.01
CA ASP A 191 18.92 -9.62 4.87
C ASP A 191 17.50 -9.67 4.28
N ALA A 192 16.73 -10.65 4.76
CA ALA A 192 15.43 -11.04 4.24
C ALA A 192 14.24 -10.36 4.94
N ASP A 193 14.47 -9.69 6.05
CA ASP A 193 13.42 -9.24 6.96
C ASP A 193 13.01 -7.80 6.69
N GLY A 194 11.94 -7.59 5.96
CA GLY A 194 11.34 -6.28 5.77
C GLY A 194 10.18 -6.33 4.80
N HIS A 195 9.25 -5.41 4.96
CA HIS A 195 8.10 -5.29 4.08
C HIS A 195 7.95 -3.86 3.63
N GLY A 196 7.76 -3.66 2.36
CA GLY A 196 7.43 -2.39 1.77
C GLY A 196 8.43 -1.96 0.71
N ASP A 197 7.87 -1.35 -0.31
CA ASP A 197 8.58 -0.83 -1.46
C ASP A 197 8.03 0.56 -1.76
N ALA A 198 8.85 1.44 -2.31
CA ALA A 198 8.43 2.75 -2.78
C ALA A 198 9.28 3.18 -3.97
N TYR A 199 8.74 4.02 -4.84
CA TYR A 199 9.45 4.62 -5.94
C TYR A 199 9.35 6.15 -5.89
N ASP A 200 10.49 6.82 -6.01
CA ASP A 200 10.54 8.26 -6.16
C ASP A 200 10.77 8.65 -7.63
N PRO A 201 9.73 9.12 -8.33
CA PRO A 201 9.83 9.48 -9.73
C PRO A 201 10.74 10.69 -10.00
N VAL A 202 10.98 11.53 -8.99
CA VAL A 202 11.82 12.73 -9.15
C VAL A 202 13.30 12.37 -9.24
N THR A 203 13.74 11.37 -8.48
CA THR A 203 15.15 10.94 -8.46
C THR A 203 15.38 9.60 -9.15
N GLY A 204 14.33 8.92 -9.61
CA GLY A 204 14.40 7.59 -10.21
C GLY A 204 14.83 6.51 -9.21
N ARG A 205 14.57 6.69 -7.91
CA ARG A 205 14.97 5.75 -6.86
C ARG A 205 13.88 4.78 -6.50
N VAL A 206 14.21 3.50 -6.47
CA VAL A 206 13.41 2.45 -5.84
C VAL A 206 13.96 2.21 -4.44
N PHE A 207 13.08 2.12 -3.47
CA PHE A 207 13.37 1.86 -2.07
C PHE A 207 12.76 0.52 -1.68
N ALA A 208 13.52 -0.30 -0.98
CA ALA A 208 13.09 -1.62 -0.50
C ALA A 208 13.43 -1.74 1.00
N ALA A 209 12.40 -1.93 1.82
CA ALA A 209 12.58 -2.18 3.24
C ALA A 209 13.21 -3.57 3.45
N ALA A 210 14.22 -3.62 4.31
CA ALA A 210 14.88 -4.83 4.77
C ALA A 210 15.04 -4.79 6.30
N GLY A 211 15.51 -5.85 6.93
CA GLY A 211 15.66 -5.90 8.38
C GLY A 211 16.59 -4.83 8.95
N SER A 212 17.69 -4.56 8.25
CA SER A 212 18.71 -3.60 8.69
C SER A 212 18.44 -2.15 8.31
N GLY A 213 17.55 -1.88 7.33
CA GLY A 213 17.29 -0.55 6.83
C GLY A 213 16.50 -0.52 5.53
N VAL A 214 16.49 0.63 4.88
CA VAL A 214 15.91 0.81 3.54
C VAL A 214 17.03 0.74 2.51
N HIS A 215 17.06 -0.32 1.72
CA HIS A 215 17.93 -0.41 0.56
C HIS A 215 17.38 0.43 -0.56
N ARG A 216 18.25 1.01 -1.34
CA ARG A 216 17.88 1.87 -2.45
C ARG A 216 18.72 1.59 -3.66
N VAL A 217 18.05 1.61 -4.80
CA VAL A 217 18.69 1.52 -6.11
C VAL A 217 18.17 2.67 -6.97
N ARG A 218 19.04 3.21 -7.82
CA ARG A 218 18.66 4.28 -8.73
C ARG A 218 18.53 3.75 -10.15
N HIS A 219 17.41 3.99 -10.79
CA HIS A 219 17.20 3.69 -12.20
C HIS A 219 18.13 4.59 -13.04
N ASP A 220 18.93 3.99 -13.91
CA ASP A 220 19.93 4.66 -14.74
C ASP A 220 19.60 4.68 -16.25
N GLY A 221 18.38 4.22 -16.60
CA GLY A 221 17.87 4.15 -17.97
C GLY A 221 17.89 2.74 -18.55
N GLU A 222 18.83 1.89 -18.17
CA GLU A 222 18.93 0.51 -18.65
C GLU A 222 18.72 -0.54 -17.55
N GLY A 223 19.07 -0.18 -16.32
CA GLY A 223 19.00 -1.03 -15.15
C GLY A 223 18.91 -0.20 -13.87
N VAL A 224 19.50 -0.71 -12.79
CA VAL A 224 19.55 -0.04 -11.50
C VAL A 224 20.97 -0.06 -10.91
N ALA A 225 21.37 1.05 -10.33
CA ALA A 225 22.64 1.19 -9.58
C ALA A 225 22.36 1.20 -8.07
N PRO A 226 22.92 0.25 -7.28
CA PRO A 226 22.78 0.26 -5.84
C PRO A 226 23.40 1.52 -5.21
N GLU A 227 22.75 2.06 -4.19
CA GLU A 227 23.21 3.18 -3.37
C GLU A 227 23.34 2.75 -1.90
N ALA A 228 24.01 3.57 -1.07
CA ALA A 228 24.13 3.31 0.36
C ALA A 228 22.75 3.20 1.02
N PRO A 229 22.50 2.18 1.86
CA PRO A 229 21.20 2.01 2.50
C PRO A 229 20.95 3.10 3.55
N LEU A 230 19.67 3.33 3.85
CA LEU A 230 19.23 4.21 4.94
C LEU A 230 19.00 3.35 6.18
N PRO A 231 19.65 3.63 7.31
CA PRO A 231 19.47 2.82 8.52
C PRO A 231 18.10 3.07 9.17
N TRP A 232 17.54 2.04 9.80
CA TRP A 232 16.38 2.22 10.69
C TRP A 232 16.77 3.01 11.96
N ALA A 233 18.01 2.99 12.35
CA ALA A 233 18.49 3.71 13.52
C ALA A 233 18.45 5.24 13.29
N ALA A 234 17.82 5.96 14.22
CA ALA A 234 17.78 7.41 14.23
C ALA A 234 17.42 7.91 15.65
N ASP A 235 17.78 9.14 15.99
CA ASP A 235 17.46 9.81 17.26
C ASP A 235 17.84 9.00 18.51
N GLY A 236 18.97 8.28 18.47
CA GLY A 236 19.42 7.43 19.57
C GLY A 236 18.65 6.12 19.71
N ARG A 237 17.65 5.86 18.87
CA ARG A 237 16.88 4.61 18.83
C ARG A 237 17.51 3.66 17.83
N THR A 238 17.73 2.42 18.24
CA THR A 238 18.33 1.36 17.45
C THR A 238 17.45 0.11 17.43
N GLY A 239 17.74 -0.81 16.52
CA GLY A 239 17.00 -2.06 16.38
C GLY A 239 15.58 -1.89 15.79
N GLY A 240 14.87 -3.00 15.72
CA GLY A 240 13.56 -3.07 15.07
C GLY A 240 13.66 -3.33 13.58
N ARG A 241 12.51 -3.60 12.96
CA ARG A 241 12.35 -3.90 11.52
C ARG A 241 11.30 -2.97 10.94
N GLY A 242 11.53 -2.48 9.72
CA GLY A 242 10.57 -1.66 9.01
C GLY A 242 9.43 -2.48 8.42
N TYR A 243 8.23 -1.98 8.58
CA TYR A 243 7.02 -2.51 7.97
C TYR A 243 6.29 -1.38 7.23
N TYR A 244 5.86 -1.66 5.97
CA TYR A 244 5.18 -0.69 5.13
C TYR A 244 6.00 0.58 4.86
N LEU A 245 6.64 0.61 3.73
CA LEU A 245 7.33 1.79 3.25
C LEU A 245 6.37 2.61 2.36
N ARG A 246 6.21 3.89 2.68
CA ARG A 246 5.37 4.82 1.92
C ARG A 246 6.15 6.06 1.56
N LEU A 247 6.03 6.47 0.30
CA LEU A 247 6.46 7.79 -0.13
C LEU A 247 5.31 8.79 0.06
N ASP A 248 5.58 9.88 0.76
CA ASP A 248 4.80 11.11 0.71
C ASP A 248 5.38 11.98 -0.42
N PRO A 249 4.74 12.06 -1.57
CA PRO A 249 5.31 12.74 -2.72
C PRO A 249 5.33 14.26 -2.57
N VAL A 250 4.38 14.81 -1.80
CA VAL A 250 4.28 16.26 -1.56
C VAL A 250 5.43 16.75 -0.67
N ARG A 251 5.72 16.01 0.40
CA ARG A 251 6.79 16.34 1.36
C ARG A 251 8.11 15.69 1.03
N ARG A 252 8.15 14.90 -0.03
CA ARG A 252 9.36 14.17 -0.43
C ARG A 252 9.93 13.36 0.75
N THR A 253 9.07 12.64 1.45
CA THR A 253 9.42 11.94 2.69
C THR A 253 9.01 10.47 2.60
N LEU A 254 9.94 9.58 2.89
CA LEU A 254 9.65 8.17 3.13
C LEU A 254 9.15 8.00 4.56
N TRP A 255 8.10 7.21 4.73
CA TRP A 255 7.52 6.85 6.01
C TRP A 255 7.48 5.33 6.18
N SER A 256 7.71 4.88 7.40
CA SER A 256 7.58 3.48 7.79
C SER A 256 7.17 3.35 9.25
N CYS A 257 6.71 2.17 9.63
CA CYS A 257 6.63 1.76 11.03
C CYS A 257 7.80 0.83 11.33
N VAL A 258 8.65 1.19 12.28
CA VAL A 258 9.73 0.32 12.76
C VAL A 258 9.27 -0.36 14.03
N ARG A 259 9.11 -1.69 13.95
CA ARG A 259 8.67 -2.52 15.05
C ARG A 259 9.85 -3.21 15.73
N GLY A 260 9.86 -3.20 17.05
CA GLY A 260 10.81 -3.90 17.88
C GLY A 260 10.14 -4.65 19.04
N GLY A 261 10.94 -5.11 19.99
CA GLY A 261 10.44 -5.85 21.16
C GLY A 261 10.58 -7.36 21.03
N PRO A 262 9.85 -8.15 21.84
CA PRO A 262 9.97 -9.60 21.88
C PRO A 262 9.52 -10.22 20.55
N SER A 263 10.24 -11.28 20.09
CA SER A 263 9.92 -11.94 18.82
C SER A 263 8.71 -12.87 18.89
N ALA A 264 8.32 -13.33 20.09
CA ALA A 264 7.19 -14.25 20.26
C ALA A 264 5.86 -13.57 19.87
N PRO A 265 5.08 -14.14 18.92
CA PRO A 265 3.82 -13.51 18.46
C PRO A 265 2.81 -13.26 19.59
N GLY A 266 2.67 -14.15 20.55
CA GLY A 266 1.78 -13.98 21.72
C GLY A 266 2.14 -12.81 22.64
N ARG A 267 3.35 -12.26 22.51
CA ARG A 267 3.81 -11.06 23.24
C ARG A 267 3.63 -9.77 22.43
N TRP A 268 2.84 -9.77 21.37
CA TRP A 268 2.57 -8.61 20.53
C TRP A 268 2.12 -7.34 21.28
N PRO A 269 1.42 -7.40 22.42
CA PRO A 269 1.10 -6.19 23.17
C PRO A 269 2.33 -5.43 23.70
N GLU A 270 3.47 -6.12 23.77
CA GLU A 270 4.74 -5.52 24.22
C GLU A 270 5.63 -5.07 23.07
N TRP A 271 5.21 -5.24 21.82
CA TRP A 271 5.97 -4.75 20.68
C TRP A 271 6.07 -3.24 20.71
N THR A 272 7.27 -2.72 20.55
CA THR A 272 7.50 -1.29 20.39
C THR A 272 7.28 -0.90 18.92
N ASN A 273 6.75 0.28 18.70
CA ASN A 273 6.54 0.81 17.35
C ASN A 273 7.00 2.26 17.31
N ASP A 274 7.79 2.59 16.29
CA ASP A 274 8.20 3.95 15.99
C ASP A 274 7.77 4.33 14.56
N ALA A 275 7.22 5.51 14.37
CA ALA A 275 7.18 6.14 13.07
C ALA A 275 8.63 6.50 12.68
N TRP A 276 9.12 5.90 11.62
CA TRP A 276 10.39 6.25 11.00
C TRP A 276 10.13 7.12 9.77
N TRP A 277 10.97 8.14 9.57
CA TRP A 277 10.86 9.02 8.42
C TRP A 277 12.23 9.40 7.88
N HIS A 278 12.29 9.61 6.55
CA HIS A 278 13.48 10.09 5.86
C HIS A 278 13.08 11.09 4.78
N ARG A 279 13.59 12.30 4.88
CA ARG A 279 13.37 13.35 3.89
C ARG A 279 14.33 13.19 2.73
N LEU A 280 13.80 13.05 1.52
CA LEU A 280 14.58 12.82 0.30
C LEU A 280 15.28 14.10 -0.18
N ASP A 281 14.77 15.26 0.19
CA ASP A 281 15.34 16.57 -0.17
C ASP A 281 16.52 17.00 0.70
N THR A 282 16.45 16.70 2.01
CA THR A 282 17.45 17.15 2.98
C THR A 282 18.33 16.01 3.52
N GLY A 283 17.93 14.75 3.33
CA GLY A 283 18.59 13.60 3.94
C GLY A 283 18.31 13.45 5.45
N ALA A 284 17.48 14.30 6.03
CA ALA A 284 17.14 14.21 7.44
C ALA A 284 16.34 12.94 7.74
N THR A 285 16.73 12.22 8.78
CA THR A 285 16.07 10.99 9.23
C THR A 285 15.71 11.11 10.72
N GLY A 286 14.61 10.47 11.11
CA GLY A 286 14.21 10.46 12.50
C GLY A 286 13.26 9.31 12.85
N ARG A 287 13.07 9.12 14.15
CA ARG A 287 12.11 8.17 14.75
C ARG A 287 11.28 8.84 15.83
N LEU A 288 10.01 8.47 15.90
CA LEU A 288 9.07 8.97 16.89
C LEU A 288 8.24 7.80 17.44
N GLU A 289 8.21 7.63 18.76
CA GLU A 289 7.51 6.53 19.41
C GLU A 289 5.99 6.62 19.24
N LEU A 290 5.38 5.52 18.77
CA LEU A 290 3.93 5.37 18.62
C LEU A 290 3.29 4.64 19.80
N GLY A 291 4.09 3.96 20.62
CA GLY A 291 3.64 3.17 21.78
C GLY A 291 3.58 1.66 21.50
N PRO A 292 3.28 0.87 22.55
CA PRO A 292 3.27 -0.58 22.47
C PRO A 292 2.03 -1.11 21.73
N GLY A 293 2.14 -2.36 21.23
CA GLY A 293 1.07 -3.06 20.54
C GLY A 293 1.37 -3.34 19.08
N LEU A 294 0.33 -3.43 18.25
CA LEU A 294 0.44 -3.64 16.83
C LEU A 294 0.14 -2.34 16.08
N VAL A 295 1.15 -1.78 15.41
CA VAL A 295 0.96 -0.78 14.37
C VAL A 295 1.23 -1.46 13.05
N PHE A 296 0.21 -1.52 12.19
CA PHE A 296 0.27 -2.34 10.99
C PHE A 296 0.27 -1.53 9.69
N ARG A 297 -0.50 -0.45 9.62
CA ARG A 297 -0.65 0.37 8.41
C ARG A 297 -0.55 1.86 8.74
N LEU A 298 -0.20 2.62 7.72
CA LEU A 298 -0.22 4.07 7.75
C LEU A 298 -0.90 4.63 6.50
N ALA A 299 -1.45 5.84 6.62
CA ALA A 299 -2.01 6.59 5.51
C ALA A 299 -1.52 8.04 5.55
N VAL A 300 -1.40 8.65 4.36
CA VAL A 300 -0.87 10.01 4.19
C VAL A 300 -2.02 10.95 3.86
N THR A 301 -2.20 12.01 4.66
CA THR A 301 -3.12 13.12 4.36
C THR A 301 -2.36 14.35 3.87
N ALA A 302 -3.09 15.41 3.54
CA ALA A 302 -2.50 16.69 3.16
C ALA A 302 -1.47 17.22 4.19
N ARG A 303 -1.67 16.99 5.50
CA ARG A 303 -0.80 17.56 6.56
C ARG A 303 -0.38 16.56 7.63
N HIS A 304 -0.95 15.36 7.65
CA HIS A 304 -0.71 14.38 8.69
C HIS A 304 -0.35 13.01 8.12
N ILE A 305 0.30 12.20 8.95
CA ILE A 305 0.42 10.77 8.76
C ILE A 305 -0.45 10.09 9.81
N ALA A 306 -1.34 9.23 9.37
CA ALA A 306 -2.28 8.52 10.21
C ALA A 306 -1.80 7.08 10.42
N TYR A 307 -1.64 6.66 11.68
CA TYR A 307 -1.34 5.28 12.07
C TYR A 307 -2.49 4.70 12.87
N THR A 308 -2.84 3.45 12.63
CA THR A 308 -3.72 2.70 13.54
C THR A 308 -2.87 1.85 14.47
N ARG A 309 -3.11 1.98 15.77
CA ARG A 309 -2.50 1.15 16.80
C ARG A 309 -3.58 0.27 17.44
N VAL A 310 -3.38 -1.05 17.38
CA VAL A 310 -4.23 -2.04 18.03
C VAL A 310 -3.55 -2.49 19.32
N HIS A 311 -4.29 -2.47 20.43
CA HIS A 311 -3.77 -2.91 21.72
C HIS A 311 -4.91 -3.46 22.60
N PRO A 312 -4.69 -4.48 23.44
CA PRO A 312 -5.74 -5.05 24.29
C PRO A 312 -6.37 -4.05 25.28
N ASP A 313 -5.67 -2.98 25.62
CA ASP A 313 -6.16 -1.93 26.53
C ASP A 313 -6.86 -0.77 25.79
N GLY A 314 -7.01 -0.87 24.47
CA GLY A 314 -7.71 0.10 23.64
C GLY A 314 -6.94 0.44 22.35
N ASP A 315 -7.68 0.51 21.25
CA ASP A 315 -7.14 0.88 19.94
C ASP A 315 -7.14 2.39 19.77
N GLU A 316 -6.22 2.91 18.96
CA GLU A 316 -6.08 4.35 18.70
C GLU A 316 -5.81 4.63 17.21
N LEU A 317 -6.34 5.75 16.74
CA LEU A 317 -5.83 6.48 15.59
C LEU A 317 -4.82 7.50 16.07
N ILE A 318 -3.59 7.41 15.58
CA ILE A 318 -2.49 8.34 15.92
C ILE A 318 -2.25 9.23 14.71
N LEU A 319 -2.41 10.54 14.90
CA LEU A 319 -2.14 11.55 13.88
C LEU A 319 -0.80 12.21 14.16
N LEU A 320 0.14 12.09 13.22
CA LEU A 320 1.40 12.82 13.26
C LEU A 320 1.28 14.04 12.35
N ALA A 321 1.50 15.23 12.87
CA ALA A 321 1.74 16.39 12.03
C ALA A 321 3.05 16.21 11.27
N ALA A 322 2.99 16.36 9.96
CA ALA A 322 4.11 16.20 9.05
C ALA A 322 4.43 17.55 8.39
N PRO A 323 5.29 18.37 9.02
CA PRO A 323 5.58 19.72 8.55
C PRO A 323 6.38 19.70 7.23
N THR A 324 6.10 20.66 6.35
CA THR A 324 6.82 20.85 5.08
C THR A 324 8.07 21.71 5.24
N ALA A 325 8.13 22.55 6.27
CA ALA A 325 9.25 23.47 6.47
C ALA A 325 10.57 22.71 6.67
N PRO A 326 11.67 23.15 6.04
CA PRO A 326 12.99 22.56 6.25
C PRO A 326 13.39 22.58 7.73
N GLY A 327 13.91 21.46 8.23
CA GLY A 327 14.35 21.32 9.63
C GLY A 327 13.25 21.10 10.66
N ALA A 328 11.96 21.30 10.30
CA ALA A 328 10.84 20.98 11.18
C ALA A 328 10.66 19.46 11.29
N ARG A 329 10.39 19.00 12.50
CA ARG A 329 10.26 17.58 12.80
C ARG A 329 8.80 17.15 12.97
N PRO A 330 8.43 15.95 12.52
CA PRO A 330 7.13 15.37 12.85
C PRO A 330 6.92 15.25 14.35
N HIS A 331 5.68 15.40 14.79
CA HIS A 331 5.27 15.20 16.18
C HIS A 331 3.85 14.63 16.24
N ILE A 332 3.50 13.97 17.34
CA ILE A 332 2.14 13.49 17.54
C ILE A 332 1.23 14.68 17.77
N ALA A 333 0.32 14.91 16.84
CA ALA A 333 -0.70 15.96 16.93
C ALA A 333 -1.89 15.49 17.77
N ALA A 334 -2.28 14.22 17.65
CA ALA A 334 -3.40 13.65 18.39
C ALA A 334 -3.32 12.14 18.53
N ARG A 335 -3.99 11.63 19.58
CA ARG A 335 -4.37 10.22 19.77
C ARG A 335 -5.87 10.16 19.97
N LEU A 336 -6.56 9.48 19.08
CA LEU A 336 -8.02 9.38 19.10
C LEU A 336 -8.41 7.94 19.40
N PRO A 337 -9.19 7.69 20.47
CA PRO A 337 -9.62 6.33 20.79
C PRO A 337 -10.53 5.78 19.69
N LEU A 338 -10.37 4.50 19.37
CA LEU A 338 -11.20 3.78 18.43
C LEU A 338 -12.09 2.78 19.17
N PRO A 339 -13.36 2.60 18.76
CA PRO A 339 -14.24 1.59 19.34
C PRO A 339 -13.66 0.18 19.17
N ALA A 340 -13.85 -0.68 20.17
CA ALA A 340 -13.35 -2.05 20.14
C ALA A 340 -13.94 -2.86 18.97
N MET A 341 -13.15 -3.70 18.33
CA MET A 341 -13.59 -4.64 17.31
C MET A 341 -14.21 -5.89 17.95
N ALA A 342 -15.20 -6.50 17.31
CA ALA A 342 -15.65 -7.83 17.65
C ALA A 342 -14.55 -8.83 17.24
N GLY A 343 -14.13 -9.73 18.14
CA GLY A 343 -13.04 -10.67 17.81
C GLY A 343 -11.66 -10.00 17.64
N ALA A 344 -11.41 -8.88 18.30
CA ALA A 344 -10.10 -8.23 18.34
C ALA A 344 -8.98 -9.16 18.83
N PRO A 345 -7.72 -8.94 18.46
CA PRO A 345 -6.59 -9.70 18.97
C PRO A 345 -6.51 -9.67 20.50
N ARG A 346 -6.22 -10.82 21.10
CA ARG A 346 -6.17 -10.98 22.57
C ARG A 346 -4.75 -11.24 23.04
N ARG A 347 -4.48 -10.92 24.30
CA ARG A 347 -3.21 -11.27 24.97
C ARG A 347 -2.98 -12.78 24.90
N GLY A 348 -1.74 -13.19 24.58
CA GLY A 348 -1.35 -14.59 24.46
C GLY A 348 -1.70 -15.26 23.13
N GLY A 349 -2.55 -14.64 22.30
CA GLY A 349 -2.82 -15.07 20.92
C GLY A 349 -1.93 -14.34 19.91
N THR A 350 -2.02 -14.72 18.63
CA THR A 350 -1.40 -13.95 17.54
C THR A 350 -2.26 -12.74 17.18
N PRO A 351 -1.66 -11.65 16.65
CA PRO A 351 -2.45 -10.48 16.28
C PRO A 351 -2.98 -10.51 14.84
N TRP A 352 -2.89 -11.66 14.14
CA TRP A 352 -3.30 -11.80 12.75
C TRP A 352 -4.12 -13.05 12.42
N ASP A 353 -4.01 -14.14 13.19
CA ASP A 353 -4.72 -15.38 12.86
C ASP A 353 -6.11 -15.42 13.48
N GLY A 354 -7.16 -15.49 12.64
CA GLY A 354 -8.55 -15.62 13.07
C GLY A 354 -9.05 -14.44 13.91
N VAL A 355 -8.50 -13.24 13.71
CA VAL A 355 -8.84 -12.04 14.47
C VAL A 355 -9.22 -10.90 13.53
N GLN A 356 -10.07 -10.00 14.02
CA GLN A 356 -10.44 -8.80 13.27
C GLN A 356 -9.28 -7.79 13.22
N ARG A 357 -9.23 -7.01 12.14
CA ARG A 357 -8.18 -6.04 11.84
C ARG A 357 -8.79 -4.66 11.58
N ARG A 358 -7.92 -3.66 11.43
CA ARG A 358 -8.28 -2.31 10.99
C ARG A 358 -7.56 -1.97 9.71
N ALA A 359 -8.31 -1.54 8.71
CA ALA A 359 -7.77 -0.80 7.57
C ALA A 359 -7.76 0.69 7.89
N VAL A 360 -6.82 1.42 7.29
CA VAL A 360 -6.76 2.87 7.34
C VAL A 360 -6.51 3.41 5.94
N ALA A 361 -7.26 4.42 5.54
CA ALA A 361 -7.09 5.11 4.27
C ALA A 361 -7.17 6.62 4.46
N ALA A 362 -6.43 7.33 3.63
CA ALA A 362 -6.47 8.78 3.49
C ALA A 362 -6.05 9.15 2.07
N SER A 363 -6.24 10.39 1.68
CA SER A 363 -5.71 10.94 0.45
C SER A 363 -4.82 12.15 0.73
N PRO A 364 -3.68 12.29 0.04
CA PRO A 364 -2.85 13.49 0.09
C PRO A 364 -3.61 14.77 -0.31
N GLY A 365 -4.69 14.66 -1.09
CA GLY A 365 -5.56 15.76 -1.49
C GLY A 365 -6.63 16.14 -0.46
N ALA A 366 -6.81 15.36 0.62
CA ALA A 366 -7.86 15.58 1.62
C ALA A 366 -7.33 15.58 3.06
N GLY A 367 -8.05 16.23 3.96
CA GLY A 367 -7.81 16.18 5.41
C GLY A 367 -8.57 15.05 6.11
N LEU A 368 -9.16 14.10 5.37
CA LEU A 368 -9.96 13.01 5.90
C LEU A 368 -9.15 11.73 6.09
N VAL A 369 -9.45 11.02 7.16
CA VAL A 369 -8.94 9.67 7.44
C VAL A 369 -10.11 8.73 7.68
N ALA A 370 -10.14 7.59 6.99
CA ALA A 370 -11.10 6.52 7.16
C ALA A 370 -10.45 5.34 7.89
N VAL A 371 -11.10 4.80 8.91
CA VAL A 371 -10.62 3.64 9.68
C VAL A 371 -11.74 2.61 9.81
N SER A 372 -11.49 1.38 9.37
CA SER A 372 -12.48 0.31 9.51
C SER A 372 -12.57 -0.22 10.94
N ARG A 373 -13.75 -0.76 11.29
CA ARG A 373 -14.00 -1.54 12.48
C ARG A 373 -14.41 -2.95 12.07
N GLY A 374 -13.42 -3.83 11.96
CA GLY A 374 -13.62 -5.20 11.52
C GLY A 374 -14.66 -5.94 12.36
N GLY A 375 -15.50 -6.74 11.70
CA GLY A 375 -16.59 -7.50 12.29
C GLY A 375 -17.83 -6.69 12.67
N HIS A 376 -17.86 -5.38 12.36
CA HIS A 376 -19.01 -4.50 12.67
C HIS A 376 -19.62 -3.83 11.44
N GLY A 377 -18.99 -3.92 10.28
CA GLY A 377 -19.45 -3.22 9.08
C GLY A 377 -19.42 -1.71 9.22
N GLU A 378 -18.50 -1.18 10.01
CA GLU A 378 -18.38 0.26 10.27
C GLU A 378 -17.07 0.82 9.72
N VAL A 379 -17.13 2.04 9.18
CA VAL A 379 -15.97 2.87 8.86
C VAL A 379 -16.11 4.20 9.56
N HIS A 380 -15.16 4.52 10.42
CA HIS A 380 -15.12 5.78 11.14
C HIS A 380 -14.33 6.81 10.33
N LEU A 381 -14.92 7.99 10.09
CA LEU A 381 -14.26 9.11 9.44
C LEU A 381 -13.78 10.13 10.45
N PHE A 382 -12.57 10.62 10.26
CA PHE A 382 -11.94 11.64 11.08
C PHE A 382 -11.46 12.81 10.23
N ASP A 383 -11.63 14.02 10.73
CA ASP A 383 -10.96 15.23 10.25
C ASP A 383 -9.57 15.27 10.89
N ALA A 384 -8.52 15.04 10.11
CA ALA A 384 -7.16 15.01 10.62
C ALA A 384 -6.67 16.40 11.08
N ASP A 385 -7.15 17.48 10.47
CA ASP A 385 -6.74 18.84 10.78
C ASP A 385 -7.36 19.33 12.11
N ARG A 386 -8.59 18.90 12.39
CA ARG A 386 -9.27 19.19 13.66
C ARG A 386 -9.03 18.13 14.74
N ALA A 387 -8.41 17.02 14.37
CA ALA A 387 -8.23 15.85 15.23
C ALA A 387 -9.56 15.41 15.88
N ALA A 388 -10.60 15.27 15.09
CA ALA A 388 -11.96 15.02 15.57
C ALA A 388 -12.69 14.00 14.70
N PRO A 389 -13.60 13.19 15.27
CA PRO A 389 -14.50 12.35 14.50
C PRO A 389 -15.45 13.21 13.65
N VAL A 390 -15.72 12.78 12.42
CA VAL A 390 -16.69 13.38 11.51
C VAL A 390 -18.00 12.60 11.56
N THR A 391 -17.94 11.32 11.24
CA THR A 391 -19.12 10.43 11.22
C THR A 391 -18.69 8.96 11.24
N THR A 392 -19.66 8.07 11.42
CA THR A 392 -19.49 6.63 11.25
C THR A 392 -20.40 6.18 10.12
N LEU A 393 -19.78 5.55 9.10
CA LEU A 393 -20.47 4.95 7.97
C LEU A 393 -20.80 3.51 8.30
N THR A 394 -22.05 3.07 8.02
CA THR A 394 -22.48 1.70 8.20
C THR A 394 -22.61 1.01 6.85
N LEU A 395 -22.02 -0.15 6.74
CA LEU A 395 -22.02 -0.99 5.53
C LEU A 395 -22.98 -2.15 5.66
N PRO A 396 -23.48 -2.71 4.55
CA PRO A 396 -24.37 -3.87 4.58
C PRO A 396 -23.66 -5.18 4.94
N THR A 397 -22.33 -5.21 4.99
CA THR A 397 -21.51 -6.37 5.31
C THR A 397 -20.63 -6.10 6.53
N PRO A 398 -20.19 -7.15 7.27
CA PRO A 398 -19.51 -6.98 8.56
C PRO A 398 -18.08 -6.45 8.46
N LEU A 399 -17.46 -6.37 7.27
CA LEU A 399 -16.04 -6.08 7.08
C LEU A 399 -15.15 -7.04 7.87
N ASP A 400 -15.41 -8.34 7.75
CA ASP A 400 -14.58 -9.34 8.37
C ASP A 400 -13.12 -9.23 7.90
N ASP A 401 -12.19 -9.53 8.79
CA ASP A 401 -10.74 -9.28 8.63
C ASP A 401 -10.37 -7.80 8.40
N GLY A 402 -11.31 -6.87 8.67
CA GLY A 402 -11.11 -5.43 8.60
C GLY A 402 -11.29 -4.81 7.22
N GLY A 403 -11.44 -5.62 6.18
CA GLY A 403 -11.63 -5.14 4.81
C GLY A 403 -10.46 -4.32 4.25
N HIS A 404 -10.68 -3.71 3.09
CA HIS A 404 -9.76 -2.76 2.46
C HIS A 404 -10.45 -1.43 2.18
N LEU A 405 -9.70 -0.35 2.33
CA LEU A 405 -10.17 1.02 2.13
C LEU A 405 -9.27 1.76 1.15
N ALA A 406 -9.85 2.57 0.26
CA ALA A 406 -9.13 3.59 -0.48
C ALA A 406 -9.96 4.88 -0.52
N LEU A 407 -9.37 5.98 -0.07
CA LEU A 407 -9.96 7.30 -0.18
C LEU A 407 -9.44 7.96 -1.45
N ILE A 408 -10.34 8.31 -2.37
CA ILE A 408 -10.01 8.84 -3.68
C ILE A 408 -10.50 10.30 -3.77
N THR A 409 -9.63 11.17 -4.24
CA THR A 409 -9.98 12.55 -4.63
C THR A 409 -9.77 12.73 -6.14
N PRO A 410 -10.46 13.68 -6.79
CA PRO A 410 -10.29 13.89 -8.23
C PRO A 410 -8.87 14.19 -8.66
N ASP A 411 -8.07 14.78 -7.77
CA ASP A 411 -6.69 15.21 -8.02
C ASP A 411 -5.63 14.22 -7.53
N ASP A 412 -6.01 13.04 -6.99
CA ASP A 412 -5.05 12.06 -6.46
C ASP A 412 -4.05 11.54 -7.49
N GLY A 413 -4.24 11.83 -8.76
CA GLY A 413 -3.37 11.36 -9.81
C GLY A 413 -2.00 12.00 -9.90
N ALA A 414 -1.82 13.20 -9.42
CA ALA A 414 -0.51 13.85 -9.43
C ALA A 414 0.45 13.24 -8.37
N HIS A 415 -0.07 12.43 -7.44
CA HIS A 415 0.65 12.02 -6.24
C HIS A 415 0.44 10.53 -5.88
N ALA A 416 -0.11 9.70 -6.78
CA ALA A 416 -0.36 8.29 -6.48
C ALA A 416 0.94 7.57 -6.08
N ASP A 417 0.96 7.08 -4.85
CA ASP A 417 1.98 6.14 -4.39
C ASP A 417 1.65 4.77 -4.99
N PRO A 418 2.54 4.18 -5.81
CA PRO A 418 2.30 2.89 -6.46
C PRO A 418 2.18 1.72 -5.47
N ALA A 419 2.47 1.94 -4.19
CA ALA A 419 2.39 0.90 -3.17
C ALA A 419 1.16 1.08 -2.26
N GLY A 420 -0.05 1.15 -2.83
CA GLY A 420 -1.33 1.23 -2.11
C GLY A 420 -1.59 0.10 -1.12
N ARG A 421 -0.73 -0.11 -0.10
CA ARG A 421 -0.77 -1.24 0.84
C ARG A 421 -0.71 -0.82 2.27
#